data_288a12eff2431c20ff9db3f495f0fcc3
#
_entry.id   288a12eff2431c20ff9db3f495f0fcc3
#
_cell.length_a   1.000
_cell.length_b   1.000
_cell.length_c   1.000
_cell.angle_alpha   90.00
_cell.angle_beta   90.00
_cell.angle_gamma   90.00
#
_symmetry.space_group_name_H-M   'P 1'
#
loop_
_entity.id
_entity.type
_entity.pdbx_description
1 polymer ?
#
loop_
_entity_poly.entity_id
_entity_poly.type
_entity_poly.pdbx_seq_one_letter_code
_entity_poly.pdbx_strand_id
1 'polypeptide(L)'
;MSAAPDLAAVKAYLLDLQDRICRALETEDGTATFAEDNWTRAEGGGGRSRVLAEGAVFEKAGVGFSHVHGTQLPPSATAHRPELIGKPWQALGVSLVIHPSNPYAPTSHANVRFFIADPEGANPVWWFGGGFDLTPYYGFEDDCTHWHRIARDAVSPFGADLHPKWKNWCDDYFYLKHRAEPRGIGGLFFDDFNALGFDQSFATLRAVGDAFIPAYVPIVARRKATPYGDRERDWQLYRRGRYVEFNLVWDRGTHFGLQSGGRTESILMSLPPLVSFKYNYTPTPGTEEARLHTDFLRPRDWLSA
;
A
#
# COMPACT_ATOMS: atom_id res chain seq x y z
N MET A 1 -3.67 32.84 6.03
CA MET A 1 -2.72 32.38 4.99
C MET A 1 -2.43 30.92 5.32
N SER A 2 -2.59 30.02 4.37
CA SER A 2 -2.20 28.61 4.57
C SER A 2 -0.69 28.54 4.78
N ALA A 3 -0.23 27.74 5.75
CA ALA A 3 1.19 27.54 5.98
C ALA A 3 1.84 26.95 4.69
N ALA A 4 3.06 27.39 4.40
CA ALA A 4 3.84 26.82 3.30
C ALA A 4 4.14 25.34 3.59
N PRO A 5 4.17 24.46 2.57
CA PRO A 5 4.51 23.06 2.75
C PRO A 5 5.88 22.84 3.39
N ASP A 6 5.94 22.13 4.51
CA ASP A 6 7.17 21.77 5.21
C ASP A 6 7.67 20.37 4.77
N LEU A 7 8.53 20.36 3.74
CA LEU A 7 9.11 19.13 3.22
C LEU A 7 10.01 18.42 4.25
N ALA A 8 10.66 19.17 5.12
CA ALA A 8 11.55 18.57 6.13
C ALA A 8 10.74 17.79 7.16
N ALA A 9 9.62 18.34 7.63
CA ALA A 9 8.70 17.63 8.52
C ALA A 9 8.07 16.39 7.85
N VAL A 10 7.67 16.48 6.59
CA VAL A 10 7.15 15.33 5.85
C VAL A 10 8.20 14.23 5.72
N LYS A 11 9.43 14.59 5.33
CA LYS A 11 10.53 13.63 5.19
C LYS A 11 10.88 12.96 6.52
N ALA A 12 10.97 13.72 7.59
CA ALA A 12 11.27 13.20 8.93
C ALA A 12 10.20 12.19 9.38
N TYR A 13 8.92 12.52 9.20
CA TYR A 13 7.81 11.60 9.50
C TYR A 13 7.88 10.32 8.69
N LEU A 14 8.11 10.38 7.37
CA LEU A 14 8.15 9.22 6.51
C LEU A 14 9.30 8.27 6.86
N LEU A 15 10.48 8.80 7.21
CA LEU A 15 11.62 8.00 7.66
C LEU A 15 11.32 7.31 8.99
N ASP A 16 10.76 8.04 9.96
CA ASP A 16 10.32 7.46 11.24
C ASP A 16 9.24 6.40 11.05
N LEU A 17 8.26 6.64 10.17
CA LEU A 17 7.23 5.65 9.85
C LEU A 17 7.82 4.36 9.31
N GLN A 18 8.77 4.44 8.36
CA GLN A 18 9.48 3.26 7.86
C GLN A 18 10.18 2.51 8.99
N ASP A 19 10.88 3.21 9.87
CA ASP A 19 11.61 2.62 10.99
C ASP A 19 10.66 1.92 11.99
N ARG A 20 9.52 2.54 12.31
CA ARG A 20 8.51 1.95 13.21
C ARG A 20 7.86 0.70 12.59
N ILE A 21 7.52 0.74 11.31
CA ILE A 21 6.94 -0.41 10.61
C ILE A 21 7.93 -1.58 10.58
N CYS A 22 9.18 -1.34 10.17
CA CYS A 22 10.20 -2.40 10.15
C CYS A 22 10.38 -3.04 11.52
N ARG A 23 10.53 -2.25 12.59
CA ARG A 23 10.65 -2.77 13.96
C ARG A 23 9.43 -3.59 14.40
N ALA A 24 8.22 -3.15 14.07
CA ALA A 24 7.00 -3.88 14.42
C ALA A 24 6.92 -5.23 13.72
N LEU A 25 7.32 -5.29 12.44
CA LEU A 25 7.35 -6.53 11.67
C LEU A 25 8.48 -7.47 12.14
N GLU A 26 9.66 -6.96 12.44
CA GLU A 26 10.77 -7.75 13.03
C GLU A 26 10.38 -8.35 14.39
N THR A 27 9.68 -7.57 15.21
CA THR A 27 9.16 -8.05 16.50
C THR A 27 8.13 -9.16 16.32
N GLU A 28 7.24 -9.02 15.33
CA GLU A 28 6.20 -10.03 15.03
C GLU A 28 6.79 -11.29 14.40
N ASP A 29 7.84 -11.17 13.57
CA ASP A 29 8.56 -12.29 12.97
C ASP A 29 9.39 -13.06 13.99
N GLY A 30 10.15 -12.36 14.81
CA GLY A 30 10.97 -12.91 15.90
C GLY A 30 12.30 -13.51 15.49
N THR A 31 12.57 -13.69 14.19
CA THR A 31 13.80 -14.34 13.68
C THR A 31 14.54 -13.54 12.63
N ALA A 32 13.82 -12.97 11.67
CA ALA A 32 14.40 -12.22 10.56
C ALA A 32 14.41 -10.72 10.83
N THR A 33 15.38 -10.04 10.22
CA THR A 33 15.53 -8.58 10.24
C THR A 33 15.55 -8.02 8.83
N PHE A 34 15.23 -6.75 8.67
CA PHE A 34 15.28 -6.05 7.40
C PHE A 34 16.72 -5.75 6.97
N ALA A 35 17.10 -6.24 5.81
CA ALA A 35 18.28 -5.74 5.09
C ALA A 35 17.98 -4.36 4.52
N GLU A 36 18.91 -3.41 4.75
CA GLU A 36 18.78 -2.03 4.28
C GLU A 36 19.65 -1.79 3.05
N ASP A 37 19.08 -1.12 2.05
CA ASP A 37 19.73 -0.74 0.81
C ASP A 37 19.43 0.74 0.52
N ASN A 38 20.46 1.58 0.69
CA ASN A 38 20.40 3.01 0.40
C ASN A 38 20.83 3.27 -1.04
N TRP A 39 20.03 4.03 -1.79
CA TRP A 39 20.29 4.29 -3.19
C TRP A 39 20.11 5.77 -3.53
N THR A 40 20.82 6.19 -4.57
CA THR A 40 20.74 7.54 -5.14
C THR A 40 20.29 7.45 -6.60
N ARG A 41 19.66 8.50 -7.09
CA ARG A 41 19.19 8.64 -8.46
C ARG A 41 20.01 9.71 -9.18
N ALA A 42 20.45 9.43 -10.40
CA ALA A 42 21.26 10.36 -11.20
C ALA A 42 20.53 11.68 -11.48
N GLU A 43 19.19 11.59 -11.71
CA GLU A 43 18.35 12.74 -12.01
C GLU A 43 17.97 13.54 -10.75
N GLY A 44 18.27 13.04 -9.58
CA GLY A 44 18.09 13.72 -8.30
C GLY A 44 17.28 12.92 -7.27
N GLY A 45 17.75 13.00 -6.04
CA GLY A 45 17.17 12.30 -4.91
C GLY A 45 17.67 10.88 -4.73
N GLY A 46 16.87 10.06 -4.04
CA GLY A 46 17.21 8.69 -3.70
C GLY A 46 16.18 8.05 -2.78
N GLY A 47 16.57 7.00 -2.10
CA GLY A 47 15.70 6.31 -1.16
C GLY A 47 16.41 5.29 -0.30
N ARG A 48 15.62 4.64 0.55
CA ARG A 48 16.04 3.59 1.47
C ARG A 48 15.06 2.43 1.33
N SER A 49 15.48 1.37 0.64
CA SER A 49 14.72 0.13 0.54
C SER A 49 15.09 -0.79 1.69
N ARG A 50 14.10 -1.35 2.36
CA ARG A 50 14.28 -2.36 3.39
C ARG A 50 13.52 -3.62 3.00
N VAL A 51 14.20 -4.76 2.99
CA VAL A 51 13.63 -6.05 2.59
C VAL A 51 13.92 -7.08 3.67
N LEU A 52 12.86 -7.70 4.19
CA LEU A 52 12.92 -8.89 5.00
C LEU A 52 12.55 -10.07 4.11
N ALA A 53 13.33 -11.14 4.15
CA ALA A 53 13.09 -12.37 3.39
C ALA A 53 13.31 -13.59 4.28
N GLU A 54 12.61 -14.68 3.97
CA GLU A 54 12.77 -15.98 4.60
C GLU A 54 12.58 -15.96 6.13
N GLY A 55 11.72 -15.06 6.64
CA GLY A 55 11.37 -14.98 8.05
C GLY A 55 10.48 -16.12 8.51
N ALA A 56 10.34 -16.26 9.83
CA ALA A 56 9.47 -17.26 10.43
C ALA A 56 7.99 -16.99 10.15
N VAL A 57 7.61 -15.71 10.08
CA VAL A 57 6.24 -15.25 9.81
C VAL A 57 6.11 -14.64 8.42
N PHE A 58 7.06 -13.81 8.02
CA PHE A 58 7.04 -13.13 6.74
C PHE A 58 7.99 -13.78 5.74
N GLU A 59 7.41 -14.40 4.70
CA GLU A 59 8.18 -14.98 3.60
C GLU A 59 8.92 -13.89 2.83
N LYS A 60 8.28 -12.72 2.69
CA LYS A 60 8.88 -11.50 2.18
C LYS A 60 8.11 -10.27 2.66
N ALA A 61 8.84 -9.24 3.05
CA ALA A 61 8.29 -7.90 3.30
C ALA A 61 9.23 -6.86 2.68
N GLY A 62 8.67 -5.93 1.93
CA GLY A 62 9.39 -4.79 1.38
C GLY A 62 8.81 -3.48 1.94
N VAL A 63 9.66 -2.63 2.51
CA VAL A 63 9.28 -1.30 3.01
C VAL A 63 10.26 -0.29 2.42
N GLY A 64 9.80 0.49 1.45
CA GLY A 64 10.61 1.46 0.73
C GLY A 64 10.27 2.90 1.10
N PHE A 65 11.28 3.69 1.45
CA PHE A 65 11.21 5.13 1.46
C PHE A 65 11.84 5.68 0.19
N SER A 66 11.23 6.68 -0.43
CA SER A 66 11.81 7.45 -1.53
C SER A 66 11.63 8.94 -1.32
N HIS A 67 12.62 9.72 -1.74
CA HIS A 67 12.56 11.15 -1.92
C HIS A 67 13.26 11.46 -3.24
N VAL A 68 12.47 11.66 -4.28
CA VAL A 68 12.96 11.91 -5.64
C VAL A 68 12.51 13.28 -6.11
N HIS A 69 13.34 13.89 -6.95
CA HIS A 69 13.04 15.22 -7.49
C HIS A 69 13.57 15.35 -8.93
N GLY A 70 13.11 16.34 -9.64
CA GLY A 70 13.54 16.64 -10.99
C GLY A 70 13.17 18.05 -11.41
N THR A 71 13.74 18.49 -12.52
CA THR A 71 13.50 19.83 -13.09
C THR A 71 12.19 19.93 -13.86
N GLN A 72 11.67 18.81 -14.36
CA GLN A 72 10.39 18.72 -15.05
C GLN A 72 9.80 17.30 -14.94
N LEU A 73 8.49 17.22 -14.95
CA LEU A 73 7.76 15.95 -14.97
C LEU A 73 7.71 15.37 -16.40
N PRO A 74 7.64 14.03 -16.53
CA PRO A 74 7.43 13.41 -17.83
C PRO A 74 6.04 13.79 -18.40
N PRO A 75 5.90 13.83 -19.75
CA PRO A 75 4.64 14.21 -20.40
C PRO A 75 3.42 13.39 -19.96
N SER A 76 3.61 12.10 -19.65
CA SER A 76 2.54 11.24 -19.13
C SER A 76 1.98 11.70 -17.78
N ALA A 77 2.80 12.32 -16.94
CA ALA A 77 2.36 12.85 -15.62
C ALA A 77 1.68 14.22 -15.73
N THR A 78 1.93 14.96 -16.81
CA THR A 78 1.36 16.31 -17.03
C THR A 78 0.19 16.33 -18.00
N ALA A 79 -0.16 15.20 -18.61
CA ALA A 79 -1.24 15.13 -19.62
C ALA A 79 -2.59 15.67 -19.15
N HIS A 80 -2.90 15.52 -17.86
CA HIS A 80 -4.12 16.04 -17.23
C HIS A 80 -3.86 17.17 -16.21
N ARG A 81 -2.62 17.67 -16.19
CA ARG A 81 -2.12 18.68 -15.23
C ARG A 81 -1.21 19.68 -15.94
N PRO A 82 -1.76 20.50 -16.87
CA PRO A 82 -0.95 21.45 -17.66
C PRO A 82 -0.21 22.48 -16.79
N GLU A 83 -0.74 22.77 -15.60
CA GLU A 83 -0.11 23.65 -14.61
C GLU A 83 1.22 23.17 -14.06
N LEU A 84 1.55 21.88 -14.26
CA LEU A 84 2.81 21.26 -13.82
C LEU A 84 3.91 21.25 -14.90
N ILE A 85 3.56 21.63 -16.14
CA ILE A 85 4.52 21.58 -17.26
C ILE A 85 5.70 22.51 -16.98
N GLY A 86 6.91 21.98 -17.09
CA GLY A 86 8.17 22.74 -16.94
C GLY A 86 8.51 23.17 -15.52
N LYS A 87 7.73 22.72 -14.51
CA LYS A 87 8.00 23.04 -13.11
C LYS A 87 8.93 22.02 -12.47
N PRO A 88 9.89 22.45 -11.63
CA PRO A 88 10.63 21.55 -10.76
C PRO A 88 9.67 20.89 -9.77
N TRP A 89 9.97 19.67 -9.39
CA TRP A 89 9.08 18.88 -8.53
C TRP A 89 9.84 18.00 -7.55
N GLN A 90 9.18 17.63 -6.47
CA GLN A 90 9.64 16.65 -5.49
C GLN A 90 8.51 15.70 -5.13
N ALA A 91 8.83 14.43 -4.94
CA ALA A 91 7.91 13.41 -4.46
C ALA A 91 8.58 12.60 -3.35
N LEU A 92 7.87 12.46 -2.23
CA LEU A 92 8.32 11.71 -1.05
C LEU A 92 7.27 10.68 -0.70
N GLY A 93 7.69 9.49 -0.27
CA GLY A 93 6.73 8.49 0.17
C GLY A 93 7.36 7.29 0.85
N VAL A 94 6.52 6.59 1.59
CA VAL A 94 6.76 5.22 2.05
C VAL A 94 5.75 4.32 1.36
N SER A 95 6.24 3.23 0.78
CA SER A 95 5.42 2.17 0.18
C SER A 95 5.87 0.83 0.74
N LEU A 96 4.92 -0.05 1.03
CA LEU A 96 5.23 -1.37 1.55
C LEU A 96 4.30 -2.43 0.98
N VAL A 97 4.81 -3.65 0.90
CA VAL A 97 4.02 -4.86 0.68
C VAL A 97 4.59 -5.98 1.53
N ILE A 98 3.71 -6.72 2.19
CA ILE A 98 4.06 -7.79 3.12
C ILE A 98 3.38 -9.08 2.69
N HIS A 99 4.17 -10.14 2.51
CA HIS A 99 3.72 -11.47 2.12
C HIS A 99 4.03 -12.48 3.24
N PRO A 100 3.05 -12.80 4.12
CA PRO A 100 3.23 -13.81 5.15
C PRO A 100 3.41 -15.22 4.57
N SER A 101 4.14 -16.09 5.30
CA SER A 101 4.31 -17.50 4.95
C SER A 101 3.00 -18.28 5.12
N ASN A 102 2.26 -18.02 6.20
CA ASN A 102 1.02 -18.71 6.51
C ASN A 102 -0.14 -18.25 5.60
N PRO A 103 -0.82 -19.17 4.90
CA PRO A 103 -1.94 -18.84 4.02
C PRO A 103 -3.14 -18.18 4.70
N TYR A 104 -3.29 -18.32 6.00
CA TYR A 104 -4.34 -17.67 6.77
C TYR A 104 -4.01 -16.24 7.18
N ALA A 105 -2.74 -15.84 7.11
CA ALA A 105 -2.32 -14.46 7.29
C ALA A 105 -2.36 -13.71 5.95
N PRO A 106 -3.06 -12.57 5.86
CA PRO A 106 -3.26 -11.87 4.60
C PRO A 106 -2.00 -11.11 4.15
N THR A 107 -1.83 -10.96 2.84
CA THR A 107 -0.95 -9.94 2.25
C THR A 107 -1.54 -8.56 2.52
N SER A 108 -0.69 -7.57 2.76
CA SER A 108 -1.10 -6.17 2.89
C SER A 108 -0.16 -5.25 2.13
N HIS A 109 -0.74 -4.18 1.60
CA HIS A 109 -0.06 -3.06 0.99
C HIS A 109 -0.42 -1.77 1.73
N ALA A 110 0.53 -0.86 1.86
CA ALA A 110 0.27 0.52 2.25
C ALA A 110 1.18 1.48 1.46
N ASN A 111 0.68 2.68 1.27
CA ASN A 111 1.45 3.78 0.70
C ASN A 111 1.00 5.08 1.35
N VAL A 112 1.96 5.93 1.70
CA VAL A 112 1.70 7.32 2.08
C VAL A 112 2.74 8.20 1.38
N ARG A 113 2.26 9.24 0.67
CA ARG A 113 3.11 10.03 -0.20
C ARG A 113 2.73 11.51 -0.19
N PHE A 114 3.71 12.34 -0.48
CA PHE A 114 3.59 13.76 -0.71
C PHE A 114 4.22 14.15 -2.04
N PHE A 115 3.54 15.01 -2.78
CA PHE A 115 4.03 15.61 -4.02
C PHE A 115 3.97 17.12 -3.92
N ILE A 116 4.99 17.79 -4.48
CA ILE A 116 5.02 19.24 -4.65
C ILE A 116 5.70 19.61 -5.96
N ALA A 117 5.09 20.51 -6.72
CA ALA A 117 5.70 21.19 -7.85
C ALA A 117 5.90 22.66 -7.52
N ASP A 118 6.98 23.22 -8.05
CA ASP A 118 7.41 24.61 -7.83
C ASP A 118 7.57 24.95 -6.33
N PRO A 119 8.36 24.16 -5.57
CA PRO A 119 8.41 24.28 -4.12
C PRO A 119 8.96 25.64 -3.61
N GLU A 120 9.75 26.32 -4.44
CA GLU A 120 10.32 27.66 -4.14
C GLU A 120 9.50 28.78 -4.79
N GLY A 121 8.48 28.44 -5.57
CA GLY A 121 7.61 29.41 -6.25
C GLY A 121 6.62 30.08 -5.31
N ALA A 122 6.04 31.19 -5.75
CA ALA A 122 5.05 31.92 -4.96
C ALA A 122 3.77 31.14 -4.69
N ASN A 123 3.42 30.18 -5.57
CA ASN A 123 2.21 29.36 -5.48
C ASN A 123 2.54 27.88 -5.79
N PRO A 124 3.15 27.12 -4.88
CA PRO A 124 3.45 25.72 -5.10
C PRO A 124 2.17 24.89 -5.25
N VAL A 125 2.19 23.94 -6.17
CA VAL A 125 1.12 22.95 -6.34
C VAL A 125 1.51 21.69 -5.58
N TRP A 126 0.71 21.29 -4.60
CA TRP A 126 1.03 20.14 -3.75
C TRP A 126 -0.20 19.33 -3.39
N TRP A 127 0.01 18.05 -3.05
CA TRP A 127 -1.02 17.17 -2.50
C TRP A 127 -0.41 15.98 -1.75
N PHE A 128 -1.23 15.38 -0.93
CA PHE A 128 -0.98 14.09 -0.30
C PHE A 128 -1.78 13.00 -1.01
N GLY A 129 -1.25 11.78 -0.95
CA GLY A 129 -1.94 10.58 -1.41
C GLY A 129 -1.52 9.38 -0.56
N GLY A 130 -2.32 8.33 -0.59
CA GLY A 130 -1.98 7.13 0.16
C GLY A 130 -3.15 6.20 0.39
N GLY A 131 -2.98 5.36 1.40
CA GLY A 131 -3.94 4.37 1.84
C GLY A 131 -3.27 3.05 2.22
N PHE A 132 -4.10 2.08 2.56
CA PHE A 132 -3.69 0.70 2.82
C PHE A 132 -4.83 -0.25 2.48
N ASP A 133 -4.49 -1.45 2.00
CA ASP A 133 -5.46 -2.47 1.62
C ASP A 133 -5.01 -3.87 2.06
N LEU A 134 -5.99 -4.75 2.27
CA LEU A 134 -5.78 -6.10 2.76
C LEU A 134 -6.22 -7.13 1.71
N THR A 135 -5.33 -8.10 1.44
CA THR A 135 -5.55 -9.18 0.46
C THR A 135 -5.50 -10.53 1.17
N PRO A 136 -6.64 -11.01 1.71
CA PRO A 136 -6.71 -12.34 2.31
C PRO A 136 -6.74 -13.43 1.24
N TYR A 137 -6.25 -14.62 1.63
CA TYR A 137 -6.39 -15.87 0.87
C TYR A 137 -7.52 -16.73 1.45
N TYR A 138 -7.76 -16.61 2.74
CA TYR A 138 -8.90 -17.12 3.48
C TYR A 138 -9.56 -15.96 4.23
N GLY A 139 -10.88 -15.87 4.15
CA GLY A 139 -11.63 -14.76 4.72
C GLY A 139 -12.04 -15.00 6.17
N PHE A 140 -11.84 -13.99 7.02
CA PHE A 140 -12.31 -13.95 8.40
C PHE A 140 -13.02 -12.62 8.65
N GLU A 141 -14.28 -12.67 9.05
CA GLU A 141 -15.10 -11.46 9.22
C GLU A 141 -14.58 -10.54 10.33
N ASP A 142 -14.07 -11.13 11.43
CA ASP A 142 -13.47 -10.39 12.54
C ASP A 142 -12.21 -9.62 12.11
N ASP A 143 -11.40 -10.17 11.18
CA ASP A 143 -10.25 -9.48 10.62
C ASP A 143 -10.67 -8.34 9.70
N CYS A 144 -11.69 -8.56 8.86
CA CYS A 144 -12.24 -7.53 7.97
C CYS A 144 -12.84 -6.36 8.77
N THR A 145 -13.62 -6.67 9.80
CA THR A 145 -14.23 -5.67 10.69
C THR A 145 -13.15 -4.88 11.46
N HIS A 146 -12.15 -5.57 12.02
CA HIS A 146 -11.03 -4.92 12.69
C HIS A 146 -10.29 -3.96 11.76
N TRP A 147 -9.93 -4.42 10.55
CA TRP A 147 -9.22 -3.65 9.53
C TRP A 147 -9.95 -2.36 9.16
N HIS A 148 -11.23 -2.48 8.81
CA HIS A 148 -12.03 -1.33 8.40
C HIS A 148 -12.39 -0.39 9.56
N ARG A 149 -12.50 -0.91 10.79
CA ARG A 149 -12.69 -0.07 11.98
C ARG A 149 -11.48 0.82 12.22
N ILE A 150 -10.25 0.27 12.18
CA ILE A 150 -9.04 1.07 12.33
C ILE A 150 -8.92 2.09 11.20
N ALA A 151 -9.25 1.69 9.96
CA ALA A 151 -9.25 2.58 8.81
C ALA A 151 -10.20 3.77 8.99
N ARG A 152 -11.45 3.50 9.42
CA ARG A 152 -12.44 4.55 9.72
C ARG A 152 -11.98 5.47 10.85
N ASP A 153 -11.53 4.90 11.94
CA ASP A 153 -11.17 5.64 13.15
C ASP A 153 -9.97 6.57 12.90
N ALA A 154 -9.06 6.18 12.00
CA ALA A 154 -7.93 7.01 11.59
C ALA A 154 -8.34 8.31 10.88
N VAL A 155 -9.38 8.28 10.05
CA VAL A 155 -9.73 9.42 9.19
C VAL A 155 -10.95 10.20 9.66
N SER A 156 -11.80 9.62 10.49
CA SER A 156 -13.03 10.25 11.01
C SER A 156 -12.82 11.60 11.72
N PRO A 157 -11.70 11.82 12.45
CA PRO A 157 -11.44 13.12 13.07
C PRO A 157 -11.25 14.27 12.07
N PHE A 158 -10.95 13.97 10.80
CA PHE A 158 -10.68 14.95 9.75
C PHE A 158 -11.87 15.17 8.82
N GLY A 159 -12.89 14.31 8.88
CA GLY A 159 -14.11 14.41 8.10
C GLY A 159 -14.90 13.10 8.11
N ALA A 160 -16.18 13.16 8.43
CA ALA A 160 -17.03 11.97 8.52
C ALA A 160 -17.23 11.27 7.16
N ASP A 161 -17.08 11.99 6.06
CA ASP A 161 -17.21 11.50 4.68
C ASP A 161 -15.92 10.88 4.11
N LEU A 162 -14.77 11.09 4.77
CA LEU A 162 -13.48 10.62 4.26
C LEU A 162 -13.42 9.09 4.19
N HIS A 163 -13.86 8.38 5.24
CA HIS A 163 -13.83 6.93 5.23
C HIS A 163 -14.68 6.31 4.11
N PRO A 164 -15.98 6.60 3.97
CA PRO A 164 -16.78 6.01 2.90
C PRO A 164 -16.26 6.39 1.51
N LYS A 165 -15.80 7.63 1.32
CA LYS A 165 -15.22 8.09 0.05
C LYS A 165 -13.95 7.32 -0.31
N TRP A 166 -13.01 7.19 0.62
CA TRP A 166 -11.72 6.57 0.37
C TRP A 166 -11.78 5.04 0.36
N LYS A 167 -12.73 4.46 1.09
CA LYS A 167 -13.04 3.03 1.01
C LYS A 167 -13.59 2.66 -0.36
N ASN A 168 -14.57 3.40 -0.87
CA ASN A 168 -15.11 3.16 -2.20
C ASN A 168 -14.06 3.36 -3.30
N TRP A 169 -13.22 4.39 -3.18
CA TRP A 169 -12.12 4.59 -4.12
C TRP A 169 -11.08 3.46 -4.06
N CYS A 170 -10.81 2.91 -2.87
CA CYS A 170 -9.95 1.75 -2.70
C CYS A 170 -10.50 0.51 -3.42
N ASP A 171 -11.80 0.23 -3.28
CA ASP A 171 -12.47 -0.88 -3.96
C ASP A 171 -12.37 -0.74 -5.48
N ASP A 172 -12.61 0.46 -6.02
CA ASP A 172 -12.53 0.74 -7.44
C ASP A 172 -11.09 0.63 -7.98
N TYR A 173 -10.12 1.18 -7.22
CA TYR A 173 -8.73 1.21 -7.66
C TYR A 173 -8.11 -0.19 -7.73
N PHE A 174 -8.34 -1.03 -6.71
CA PHE A 174 -7.76 -2.37 -6.62
C PHE A 174 -8.61 -3.47 -7.27
N TYR A 175 -9.46 -3.10 -8.22
CA TYR A 175 -10.28 -4.04 -8.98
C TYR A 175 -9.53 -4.59 -10.20
N LEU A 176 -9.43 -5.93 -10.32
CA LEU A 176 -8.84 -6.62 -11.46
C LEU A 176 -9.89 -6.74 -12.59
N LYS A 177 -9.89 -5.80 -13.51
CA LYS A 177 -10.92 -5.71 -14.58
C LYS A 177 -10.99 -6.98 -15.44
N HIS A 178 -9.85 -7.57 -15.78
CA HIS A 178 -9.76 -8.78 -16.62
C HIS A 178 -10.15 -10.06 -15.88
N ARG A 179 -10.30 -10.01 -14.56
CA ARG A 179 -10.78 -11.11 -13.70
C ARG A 179 -12.19 -10.88 -13.17
N ALA A 180 -12.71 -9.67 -13.31
CA ALA A 180 -13.97 -9.21 -12.72
C ALA A 180 -14.05 -9.47 -11.20
N GLU A 181 -12.93 -9.23 -10.48
CA GLU A 181 -12.85 -9.42 -9.02
C GLU A 181 -11.98 -8.35 -8.33
N PRO A 182 -12.27 -7.98 -7.09
CA PRO A 182 -11.36 -7.17 -6.27
C PRO A 182 -10.08 -7.93 -5.95
N ARG A 183 -8.97 -7.20 -5.75
CA ARG A 183 -7.70 -7.77 -5.28
C ARG A 183 -7.83 -8.36 -3.86
N GLY A 184 -8.58 -7.68 -3.00
CA GLY A 184 -8.80 -8.05 -1.61
C GLY A 184 -10.07 -7.44 -1.06
N ILE A 185 -10.11 -7.20 0.24
CA ILE A 185 -11.28 -6.65 0.96
C ILE A 185 -11.26 -5.11 1.04
N GLY A 186 -10.33 -4.44 0.35
CA GLY A 186 -10.19 -3.00 0.37
C GLY A 186 -9.50 -2.44 1.62
N GLY A 187 -9.83 -1.22 1.92
CA GLY A 187 -9.25 -0.41 3.01
C GLY A 187 -9.45 1.07 2.71
N LEU A 188 -8.38 1.84 2.58
CA LEU A 188 -8.39 3.25 2.21
C LEU A 188 -7.53 3.49 0.97
N PHE A 189 -8.01 4.35 0.07
CA PHE A 189 -7.19 4.90 -1.00
C PHE A 189 -7.59 6.35 -1.27
N PHE A 190 -6.60 7.23 -1.36
CA PHE A 190 -6.81 8.64 -1.71
C PHE A 190 -5.62 9.19 -2.49
N ASP A 191 -5.88 10.18 -3.31
CA ASP A 191 -4.90 10.93 -4.08
C ASP A 191 -5.35 12.40 -4.19
N ASP A 192 -4.44 13.28 -4.62
CA ASP A 192 -4.72 14.70 -4.82
C ASP A 192 -5.34 15.40 -3.59
N PHE A 193 -4.98 14.95 -2.37
CA PHE A 193 -5.59 15.45 -1.15
C PHE A 193 -4.85 16.67 -0.58
N ASN A 194 -5.50 17.83 -0.68
CA ASN A 194 -5.00 19.11 -0.16
C ASN A 194 -6.15 20.02 0.36
N ALA A 195 -7.39 19.51 0.35
CA ALA A 195 -8.59 20.31 0.61
C ALA A 195 -8.65 20.93 2.01
N LEU A 196 -7.93 20.37 2.99
CA LEU A 196 -7.92 20.85 4.38
C LEU A 196 -6.77 21.84 4.67
N GLY A 197 -6.00 22.25 3.65
CA GLY A 197 -4.75 22.96 3.83
C GLY A 197 -3.63 22.04 4.30
N PHE A 198 -2.37 22.54 4.29
CA PHE A 198 -1.19 21.69 4.49
C PHE A 198 -1.20 20.96 5.84
N ASP A 199 -1.36 21.69 6.95
CA ASP A 199 -1.23 21.12 8.29
C ASP A 199 -2.25 20.00 8.56
N GLN A 200 -3.52 20.22 8.20
CA GLN A 200 -4.59 19.24 8.41
C GLN A 200 -4.48 18.06 7.43
N SER A 201 -4.10 18.31 6.18
CA SER A 201 -3.88 17.24 5.20
C SER A 201 -2.68 16.39 5.59
N PHE A 202 -1.61 16.99 6.11
CA PHE A 202 -0.46 16.26 6.64
C PHE A 202 -0.82 15.49 7.92
N ALA A 203 -1.61 16.05 8.83
CA ALA A 203 -2.11 15.34 10.00
C ALA A 203 -2.97 14.13 9.61
N THR A 204 -3.79 14.26 8.57
CA THR A 204 -4.60 13.16 8.02
C THR A 204 -3.70 12.06 7.43
N LEU A 205 -2.68 12.43 6.64
CA LEU A 205 -1.70 11.47 6.12
C LEU A 205 -1.01 10.69 7.24
N ARG A 206 -0.58 11.40 8.29
CA ARG A 206 0.06 10.77 9.47
C ARG A 206 -0.89 9.79 10.16
N ALA A 207 -2.14 10.16 10.35
CA ALA A 207 -3.13 9.26 10.94
C ALA A 207 -3.33 7.98 10.12
N VAL A 208 -3.35 8.07 8.78
CA VAL A 208 -3.40 6.90 7.91
C VAL A 208 -2.14 6.05 8.02
N GLY A 209 -0.95 6.65 7.99
CA GLY A 209 0.31 5.91 8.11
C GLY A 209 0.45 5.22 9.47
N ASP A 210 0.13 5.94 10.56
CA ASP A 210 0.20 5.42 11.93
C ASP A 210 -0.83 4.32 12.22
N ALA A 211 -1.93 4.30 11.49
CA ALA A 211 -2.96 3.27 11.60
C ALA A 211 -2.54 1.91 11.04
N PHE A 212 -1.51 1.84 10.19
CA PHE A 212 -1.12 0.59 9.54
C PHE A 212 -0.72 -0.51 10.52
N ILE A 213 0.16 -0.21 11.48
CA ILE A 213 0.64 -1.19 12.47
C ILE A 213 -0.52 -1.75 13.30
N PRO A 214 -1.37 -0.93 13.96
CA PRO A 214 -2.50 -1.45 14.73
C PRO A 214 -3.58 -2.12 13.88
N ALA A 215 -3.67 -1.82 12.58
CA ALA A 215 -4.58 -2.52 11.69
C ALA A 215 -4.06 -3.91 11.29
N TYR A 216 -2.77 -4.05 10.97
CA TYR A 216 -2.22 -5.25 10.35
C TYR A 216 -1.63 -6.24 11.33
N VAL A 217 -0.77 -5.80 12.26
CA VAL A 217 -0.02 -6.71 13.15
C VAL A 217 -0.95 -7.59 14.00
N PRO A 218 -2.07 -7.11 14.58
CA PRO A 218 -2.97 -7.97 15.33
C PRO A 218 -3.63 -9.08 14.48
N ILE A 219 -3.85 -8.85 13.18
CA ILE A 219 -4.37 -9.87 12.26
C ILE A 219 -3.31 -10.96 12.06
N VAL A 220 -2.07 -10.57 11.77
CA VAL A 220 -0.97 -11.51 11.61
C VAL A 220 -0.77 -12.33 12.88
N ALA A 221 -0.74 -11.70 14.05
CA ALA A 221 -0.58 -12.37 15.34
C ALA A 221 -1.65 -13.45 15.60
N ARG A 222 -2.89 -13.20 15.20
CA ARG A 222 -3.98 -14.19 15.28
C ARG A 222 -3.84 -15.36 14.31
N ARG A 223 -3.26 -15.12 13.12
CA ARG A 223 -3.29 -16.08 12.00
C ARG A 223 -1.98 -16.81 11.76
N LYS A 224 -0.83 -16.27 12.17
CA LYS A 224 0.50 -16.82 11.87
C LYS A 224 0.75 -18.25 12.36
N ALA A 225 0.06 -18.70 13.42
CA ALA A 225 0.20 -20.03 13.99
C ALA A 225 -0.94 -20.99 13.58
N THR A 226 -1.84 -20.59 12.67
CA THR A 226 -2.93 -21.45 12.20
C THR A 226 -2.33 -22.63 11.42
N PRO A 227 -2.64 -23.90 11.77
CA PRO A 227 -2.15 -25.04 11.03
C PRO A 227 -2.62 -25.02 9.56
N TYR A 228 -1.74 -25.36 8.64
CA TYR A 228 -2.05 -25.47 7.22
C TYR A 228 -1.23 -26.57 6.55
N GLY A 229 -1.67 -26.99 5.38
CA GLY A 229 -0.98 -27.98 4.56
C GLY A 229 -0.77 -27.52 3.11
N ASP A 230 -0.43 -28.47 2.25
CA ASP A 230 -0.15 -28.21 0.83
C ASP A 230 -1.34 -27.59 0.09
N ARG A 231 -2.56 -27.95 0.48
CA ARG A 231 -3.80 -27.39 -0.12
C ARG A 231 -3.90 -25.88 0.10
N GLU A 232 -3.74 -25.45 1.32
CA GLU A 232 -3.82 -24.03 1.70
C GLU A 232 -2.66 -23.24 1.08
N ARG A 233 -1.45 -23.84 1.07
CA ARG A 233 -0.29 -23.23 0.44
C ARG A 233 -0.47 -23.08 -1.08
N ASP A 234 -0.94 -24.13 -1.75
CA ASP A 234 -1.22 -24.11 -3.19
C ASP A 234 -2.26 -23.02 -3.56
N TRP A 235 -3.31 -22.89 -2.75
CA TRP A 235 -4.29 -21.82 -2.88
C TRP A 235 -3.67 -20.43 -2.71
N GLN A 236 -2.85 -20.22 -1.68
CA GLN A 236 -2.13 -18.95 -1.47
C GLN A 236 -1.28 -18.59 -2.69
N LEU A 237 -0.51 -19.53 -3.22
CA LEU A 237 0.33 -19.28 -4.40
C LEU A 237 -0.51 -18.91 -5.63
N TYR A 238 -1.64 -19.57 -5.83
CA TYR A 238 -2.58 -19.23 -6.89
C TYR A 238 -3.16 -17.81 -6.71
N ARG A 239 -3.57 -17.46 -5.51
CA ARG A 239 -4.11 -16.11 -5.21
C ARG A 239 -3.05 -15.02 -5.32
N ARG A 240 -1.80 -15.32 -4.99
CA ARG A 240 -0.68 -14.41 -5.24
C ARG A 240 -0.51 -14.08 -6.73
N GLY A 241 -0.92 -14.97 -7.63
CA GLY A 241 -1.00 -14.67 -9.06
C GLY A 241 -1.89 -13.46 -9.35
N ARG A 242 -3.04 -13.33 -8.67
CA ARG A 242 -3.94 -12.16 -8.81
C ARG A 242 -3.27 -10.87 -8.32
N TYR A 243 -2.52 -10.96 -7.23
CA TYR A 243 -1.74 -9.84 -6.72
C TYR A 243 -0.69 -9.37 -7.73
N VAL A 244 0.06 -10.29 -8.32
CA VAL A 244 1.06 -9.99 -9.36
C VAL A 244 0.41 -9.41 -10.61
N GLU A 245 -0.72 -9.98 -11.06
CA GLU A 245 -1.47 -9.45 -12.20
C GLU A 245 -1.89 -7.99 -11.98
N PHE A 246 -2.39 -7.64 -10.79
CA PHE A 246 -2.73 -6.25 -10.49
C PHE A 246 -1.50 -5.35 -10.58
N ASN A 247 -0.43 -5.69 -9.88
CA ASN A 247 0.77 -4.83 -9.80
C ASN A 247 1.42 -4.61 -11.18
N LEU A 248 1.47 -5.64 -12.03
CA LEU A 248 2.14 -5.52 -13.33
C LEU A 248 1.22 -4.99 -14.45
N VAL A 249 -0.10 -5.16 -14.33
CA VAL A 249 -1.03 -4.79 -15.42
C VAL A 249 -1.81 -3.51 -15.12
N TRP A 250 -2.15 -3.25 -13.86
CA TRP A 250 -3.09 -2.19 -13.52
C TRP A 250 -2.53 -1.12 -12.58
N ASP A 251 -1.48 -1.43 -11.80
CA ASP A 251 -0.97 -0.46 -10.83
C ASP A 251 -0.26 0.72 -11.49
N ARG A 252 -0.89 1.90 -11.38
CA ARG A 252 -0.35 3.15 -11.94
C ARG A 252 1.01 3.51 -11.35
N GLY A 253 1.24 3.20 -10.06
CA GLY A 253 2.50 3.46 -9.37
C GLY A 253 3.64 2.61 -9.94
N THR A 254 3.41 1.32 -10.15
CA THR A 254 4.38 0.40 -10.78
C THR A 254 4.70 0.86 -12.21
N HIS A 255 3.68 1.14 -13.03
CA HIS A 255 3.88 1.60 -14.40
C HIS A 255 4.66 2.91 -14.46
N PHE A 256 4.27 3.90 -13.67
CA PHE A 256 4.97 5.18 -13.61
C PHE A 256 6.43 4.99 -13.17
N GLY A 257 6.66 4.20 -12.11
CA GLY A 257 8.01 3.94 -11.61
C GLY A 257 8.92 3.30 -12.67
N LEU A 258 8.45 2.26 -13.36
CA LEU A 258 9.21 1.57 -14.39
C LEU A 258 9.45 2.46 -15.63
N GLN A 259 8.43 3.22 -16.07
CA GLN A 259 8.52 4.10 -17.24
C GLN A 259 9.37 5.36 -17.00
N SER A 260 9.44 5.84 -15.78
CA SER A 260 10.23 7.02 -15.39
C SER A 260 11.68 6.70 -15.01
N GLY A 261 12.15 5.47 -15.25
CA GLY A 261 13.51 5.05 -14.89
C GLY A 261 13.72 4.88 -13.40
N GLY A 262 12.63 4.59 -12.65
CA GLY A 262 12.71 4.25 -11.23
C GLY A 262 13.52 2.98 -10.99
N ARG A 263 14.05 2.84 -9.77
CA ARG A 263 14.86 1.67 -9.40
C ARG A 263 14.02 0.40 -9.41
N THR A 264 14.25 -0.48 -10.38
CA THR A 264 13.50 -1.72 -10.61
C THR A 264 13.41 -2.59 -9.36
N GLU A 265 14.53 -2.80 -8.65
CA GLU A 265 14.58 -3.61 -7.43
C GLU A 265 13.66 -3.07 -6.32
N SER A 266 13.61 -1.75 -6.15
CA SER A 266 12.75 -1.09 -5.16
C SER A 266 11.26 -1.13 -5.56
N ILE A 267 10.96 -1.18 -6.85
CA ILE A 267 9.59 -1.30 -7.37
C ILE A 267 9.12 -2.75 -7.24
N LEU A 268 9.90 -3.70 -7.74
CA LEU A 268 9.52 -5.11 -7.82
C LEU A 268 9.72 -5.86 -6.48
N MET A 269 10.29 -5.23 -5.45
CA MET A 269 10.30 -5.82 -4.10
C MET A 269 8.87 -6.07 -3.56
N SER A 270 7.86 -5.39 -4.12
CA SER A 270 6.44 -5.56 -3.80
C SER A 270 5.87 -6.92 -4.22
N LEU A 271 6.53 -7.65 -5.12
CA LEU A 271 6.03 -8.93 -5.60
C LEU A 271 6.34 -10.07 -4.61
N PRO A 272 5.44 -11.08 -4.48
CA PRO A 272 5.69 -12.24 -3.65
C PRO A 272 6.87 -13.06 -4.20
N PRO A 273 7.60 -13.79 -3.34
CA PRO A 273 8.74 -14.60 -3.80
C PRO A 273 8.32 -15.81 -4.64
N LEU A 274 7.14 -16.37 -4.35
CA LEU A 274 6.55 -17.51 -5.05
C LEU A 274 5.11 -17.22 -5.44
N VAL A 275 4.74 -17.67 -6.64
CA VAL A 275 3.42 -17.50 -7.25
C VAL A 275 3.10 -18.68 -8.16
N SER A 276 1.83 -19.02 -8.31
CA SER A 276 1.36 -20.06 -9.23
C SER A 276 0.26 -19.51 -10.16
N PHE A 277 0.43 -19.72 -11.46
CA PHE A 277 -0.59 -19.44 -12.47
C PHE A 277 -1.18 -20.77 -12.96
N LYS A 278 -2.45 -21.02 -12.66
CA LYS A 278 -3.18 -22.20 -13.08
C LYS A 278 -4.13 -21.87 -14.21
N TYR A 279 -4.09 -22.68 -15.28
CA TYR A 279 -5.01 -22.54 -16.41
C TYR A 279 -6.41 -22.98 -16.02
N ASN A 280 -7.42 -22.13 -16.25
CA ASN A 280 -8.84 -22.40 -16.05
C ASN A 280 -9.20 -23.03 -14.70
N TYR A 281 -8.56 -22.54 -13.61
CA TYR A 281 -8.81 -23.05 -12.26
C TYR A 281 -10.02 -22.36 -11.63
N THR A 282 -10.90 -23.17 -11.04
CA THR A 282 -12.02 -22.71 -10.20
C THR A 282 -12.01 -23.52 -8.91
N PRO A 283 -12.11 -22.88 -7.74
CA PRO A 283 -12.17 -23.61 -6.47
C PRO A 283 -13.46 -24.45 -6.39
N THR A 284 -13.37 -25.58 -5.70
CA THR A 284 -14.51 -26.48 -5.51
C THR A 284 -15.62 -25.78 -4.72
N PRO A 285 -16.87 -25.80 -5.21
CA PRO A 285 -18.00 -25.21 -4.50
C PRO A 285 -18.13 -25.74 -3.06
N GLY A 286 -18.48 -24.86 -2.12
CA GLY A 286 -18.63 -25.21 -0.71
C GLY A 286 -17.33 -25.27 0.11
N THR A 287 -16.17 -25.00 -0.52
CA THR A 287 -14.90 -24.89 0.19
C THR A 287 -14.63 -23.46 0.66
N GLU A 288 -13.72 -23.28 1.61
CA GLU A 288 -13.29 -21.96 2.09
C GLU A 288 -12.64 -21.13 0.99
N GLU A 289 -11.98 -21.78 0.02
CA GLU A 289 -11.43 -21.13 -1.17
C GLU A 289 -12.55 -20.54 -2.06
N ALA A 290 -13.65 -21.28 -2.24
CA ALA A 290 -14.80 -20.76 -2.98
C ALA A 290 -15.50 -19.65 -2.19
N ARG A 291 -15.59 -19.78 -0.88
CA ARG A 291 -16.18 -18.77 0.02
C ARG A 291 -15.44 -17.44 -0.01
N LEU A 292 -14.13 -17.44 -0.24
CA LEU A 292 -13.39 -16.20 -0.45
C LEU A 292 -14.03 -15.37 -1.57
N HIS A 293 -14.41 -15.97 -2.70
CA HIS A 293 -15.01 -15.26 -3.84
C HIS A 293 -16.44 -14.81 -3.55
N THR A 294 -17.25 -15.65 -2.91
CA THR A 294 -18.67 -15.34 -2.70
C THR A 294 -18.91 -14.33 -1.60
N ASP A 295 -18.10 -14.33 -0.54
CA ASP A 295 -18.38 -13.58 0.69
C ASP A 295 -17.45 -12.39 0.88
N PHE A 296 -16.18 -12.48 0.43
CA PHE A 296 -15.14 -11.51 0.75
C PHE A 296 -14.68 -10.66 -0.43
N LEU A 297 -14.51 -11.24 -1.61
CA LEU A 297 -14.05 -10.52 -2.81
C LEU A 297 -15.19 -9.79 -3.52
N ARG A 298 -15.88 -8.95 -2.79
CA ARG A 298 -16.94 -8.05 -3.27
C ARG A 298 -16.97 -6.77 -2.45
N PRO A 299 -17.37 -5.64 -3.03
CA PRO A 299 -17.62 -4.42 -2.26
C PRO A 299 -18.65 -4.70 -1.15
N ARG A 300 -18.26 -4.42 0.09
CA ARG A 300 -19.10 -4.64 1.27
C ARG A 300 -18.78 -3.60 2.33
N ASP A 301 -19.80 -3.15 3.05
CA ASP A 301 -19.60 -2.39 4.27
C ASP A 301 -19.35 -3.38 5.42
N TRP A 302 -18.11 -3.44 5.87
CA TRP A 302 -17.66 -4.32 6.95
C TRP A 302 -17.98 -3.80 8.36
N LEU A 303 -18.56 -2.59 8.46
CA LEU A 303 -18.87 -1.92 9.71
C LEU A 303 -20.37 -1.86 10.00
N SER A 304 -21.22 -2.26 9.07
CA SER A 304 -22.68 -2.24 9.17
C SER A 304 -23.27 -3.60 9.61
N ALA A 305 -22.56 -4.38 10.41
CA ALA A 305 -23.06 -5.64 10.95
C ALA A 305 -23.74 -5.48 12.30
#